data_cc28c55c9da93e65f156fed969bb24b1
#
_entry.id   cc28c55c9da93e65f156fed969bb24b1
#
_cell.length_a   1.000
_cell.length_b   1.000
_cell.length_c   1.000
_cell.angle_alpha   90.00
_cell.angle_beta   90.00
_cell.angle_gamma   90.00
#
_symmetry.space_group_name_H-M   'P 1'
#
loop_
_entity.id
_entity.type
_entity.pdbx_description
1 polymer ?
#
loop_
_entity_poly.entity_id
_entity_poly.type
_entity_poly.pdbx_seq_one_letter_code
_entity_poly.pdbx_strand_id
1 'polypeptide(L)'
;SLVVVMVNSLWKSGLAVALVVAYALASHFALILPGGKTIAAVLAVGIPAVIAVGWVFQWVFHWLSNSFDRQLHFAVKALLASFFAVAPVLVFLYVTWPLMLANADAVYFAQHVGTNGLLAWVFGRTLAPDSTPLIVTFAKMIHPTLPKEIEIYARKVTVAWTWFFLL
;
A
#
# COMPACT_ATOMS: atom_id res chain seq x y z
N SER A 1 8.10 -6.05 -27.63
CA SER A 1 8.32 -4.67 -28.00
C SER A 1 8.18 -3.78 -26.75
N LEU A 2 9.07 -2.82 -26.60
CA LEU A 2 9.15 -1.88 -25.47
C LEU A 2 7.81 -1.13 -25.21
N VAL A 3 7.07 -0.81 -26.26
CA VAL A 3 5.77 -0.13 -26.17
C VAL A 3 4.73 -0.95 -25.41
N VAL A 4 4.66 -2.26 -25.63
CA VAL A 4 3.69 -3.13 -24.93
C VAL A 4 4.02 -3.25 -23.46
N VAL A 5 5.30 -3.31 -23.09
CA VAL A 5 5.75 -3.34 -21.69
C VAL A 5 5.42 -2.00 -20.99
N MET A 6 5.66 -0.88 -21.68
CA MET A 6 5.40 0.45 -21.15
C MET A 6 3.89 0.71 -20.96
N VAL A 7 3.06 0.37 -21.93
CA VAL A 7 1.59 0.47 -21.82
C VAL A 7 1.06 -0.40 -20.69
N ASN A 8 1.59 -1.62 -20.54
CA ASN A 8 1.16 -2.54 -19.47
C ASN A 8 1.59 -2.05 -18.07
N SER A 9 2.73 -1.35 -17.94
CA SER A 9 3.16 -0.75 -16.68
C SER A 9 2.33 0.49 -16.32
N LEU A 10 2.02 1.35 -17.30
CA LEU A 10 1.17 2.54 -17.10
C LEU A 10 -0.27 2.16 -16.71
N TRP A 11 -0.83 1.13 -17.35
CA TRP A 11 -2.16 0.62 -17.02
C TRP A 11 -2.22 0.06 -15.59
N LYS A 12 -1.21 -0.73 -15.19
CA LYS A 12 -1.12 -1.26 -13.81
C LYS A 12 -0.98 -0.15 -12.78
N SER A 13 -0.18 0.87 -13.06
CA SER A 13 -0.01 2.04 -12.18
C SER A 13 -1.28 2.86 -12.09
N GLY A 14 -1.99 3.10 -13.20
CA GLY A 14 -3.27 3.80 -13.24
C GLY A 14 -4.36 3.07 -12.46
N LEU A 15 -4.44 1.75 -12.61
CA LEU A 15 -5.38 0.91 -11.85
C LEU A 15 -5.07 0.97 -10.35
N ALA A 16 -3.80 0.86 -9.96
CA ALA A 16 -3.39 0.96 -8.56
C ALA A 16 -3.79 2.30 -7.94
N VAL A 17 -3.54 3.42 -8.64
CA VAL A 17 -3.95 4.76 -8.19
C VAL A 17 -5.47 4.85 -8.07
N ALA A 18 -6.23 4.36 -9.07
CA ALA A 18 -7.69 4.37 -9.04
C ALA A 18 -8.24 3.57 -7.85
N LEU A 19 -7.66 2.41 -7.54
CA LEU A 19 -8.04 1.59 -6.38
C LEU A 19 -7.74 2.31 -5.05
N VAL A 20 -6.60 2.97 -4.92
CA VAL A 20 -6.26 3.75 -3.72
C VAL A 20 -7.23 4.91 -3.52
N VAL A 21 -7.56 5.65 -4.59
CA VAL A 21 -8.52 6.75 -4.53
C VAL A 21 -9.93 6.23 -4.18
N ALA A 22 -10.37 5.15 -4.83
CA ALA A 22 -11.66 4.54 -4.52
C ALA A 22 -11.74 4.06 -3.06
N TYR A 23 -10.65 3.47 -2.54
CA TYR A 23 -10.54 3.09 -1.15
C TYR A 23 -10.63 4.29 -0.20
N ALA A 24 -9.89 5.35 -0.47
CA ALA A 24 -9.90 6.56 0.36
C ALA A 24 -11.30 7.19 0.41
N LEU A 25 -11.97 7.29 -0.74
CA LEU A 25 -13.35 7.77 -0.82
C LEU A 25 -14.32 6.85 -0.08
N ALA A 26 -14.25 5.53 -0.30
CA ALA A 26 -15.11 4.57 0.38
C ALA A 26 -14.93 4.63 1.90
N SER A 27 -13.69 4.72 2.40
CA SER A 27 -13.39 4.86 3.83
C SER A 27 -13.96 6.15 4.42
N HIS A 28 -13.88 7.26 3.68
CA HIS A 28 -14.40 8.56 4.12
C HIS A 28 -15.93 8.56 4.17
N PHE A 29 -16.59 8.11 3.10
CA PHE A 29 -18.04 8.07 3.01
C PHE A 29 -18.67 7.00 3.92
N ALA A 30 -17.95 5.93 4.22
CA ALA A 30 -18.43 4.88 5.13
C ALA A 30 -18.84 5.44 6.49
N LEU A 31 -18.13 6.45 7.02
CA LEU A 31 -18.42 7.04 8.32
C LEU A 31 -19.77 7.78 8.39
N ILE A 32 -20.29 8.23 7.24
CA ILE A 32 -21.55 8.99 7.13
C ILE A 32 -22.77 8.05 7.12
N LEU A 33 -22.54 6.76 6.79
CA LEU A 33 -23.63 5.77 6.65
C LEU A 33 -24.03 5.17 8.01
N PRO A 34 -25.30 4.75 8.17
CA PRO A 34 -25.70 3.93 9.31
C PRO A 34 -24.87 2.65 9.37
N GLY A 35 -24.24 2.39 10.52
CA GLY A 35 -23.27 1.28 10.65
C GLY A 35 -21.88 1.57 10.06
N GLY A 36 -21.63 2.79 9.63
CA GLY A 36 -20.41 3.20 8.95
C GLY A 36 -19.12 2.98 9.72
N LYS A 37 -19.16 3.01 11.06
CA LYS A 37 -18.01 2.67 11.91
C LYS A 37 -17.50 1.25 11.65
N THR A 38 -18.40 0.28 11.50
CA THR A 38 -18.04 -1.11 11.17
C THR A 38 -17.40 -1.19 9.78
N ILE A 39 -18.01 -0.52 8.78
CA ILE A 39 -17.50 -0.50 7.41
C ILE A 39 -16.12 0.17 7.38
N ALA A 40 -15.95 1.30 8.05
CA ALA A 40 -14.67 2.00 8.15
C ALA A 40 -13.60 1.13 8.82
N ALA A 41 -13.93 0.43 9.92
CA ALA A 41 -13.01 -0.48 10.59
C ALA A 41 -12.62 -1.67 9.70
N VAL A 42 -13.58 -2.27 8.96
CA VAL A 42 -13.30 -3.35 7.99
C VAL A 42 -12.36 -2.85 6.89
N LEU A 43 -12.60 -1.68 6.34
CA LEU A 43 -11.74 -1.11 5.30
C LEU A 43 -10.36 -0.75 5.85
N ALA A 44 -10.29 -0.15 7.05
CA ALA A 44 -9.04 0.26 7.68
C ALA A 44 -8.07 -0.92 7.91
N VAL A 45 -8.60 -2.07 8.26
CA VAL A 45 -7.81 -3.26 8.62
C VAL A 45 -7.76 -4.28 7.48
N GLY A 46 -8.81 -4.36 6.67
CA GLY A 46 -8.93 -5.38 5.63
C GLY A 46 -7.83 -5.30 4.56
N ILE A 47 -7.55 -4.11 4.04
CA ILE A 47 -6.52 -3.97 3.00
C ILE A 47 -5.11 -4.22 3.53
N PRO A 48 -4.66 -3.63 4.65
CA PRO A 48 -3.38 -4.00 5.26
C PRO A 48 -3.28 -5.50 5.57
N ALA A 49 -4.37 -6.12 6.04
CA ALA A 49 -4.40 -7.56 6.32
C ALA A 49 -4.20 -8.39 5.06
N VAL A 50 -4.88 -8.06 3.95
CA VAL A 50 -4.71 -8.76 2.66
C VAL A 50 -3.28 -8.62 2.13
N ILE A 51 -2.70 -7.43 2.23
CA ILE A 51 -1.31 -7.19 1.83
C ILE A 51 -0.35 -8.02 2.70
N ALA A 52 -0.55 -8.03 4.02
CA ALA A 52 0.27 -8.80 4.96
C ALA A 52 0.17 -10.31 4.68
N VAL A 53 -1.06 -10.83 4.45
CA VAL A 53 -1.28 -12.23 4.06
C VAL A 53 -0.52 -12.56 2.79
N GLY A 54 -0.63 -11.73 1.75
CA GLY A 54 0.08 -11.94 0.49
C GLY A 54 1.60 -11.95 0.67
N TRP A 55 2.13 -11.07 1.49
CA TRP A 55 3.57 -10.98 1.75
C TRP A 55 4.09 -12.17 2.56
N VAL A 56 3.37 -12.56 3.63
CA VAL A 56 3.72 -13.74 4.43
C VAL A 56 3.60 -15.01 3.60
N PHE A 57 2.54 -15.13 2.77
CA PHE A 57 2.40 -16.25 1.84
C PHE A 57 3.61 -16.38 0.91
N GLN A 58 4.03 -15.30 0.25
CA GLN A 58 5.19 -15.32 -0.64
C GLN A 58 6.46 -15.71 0.11
N TRP A 59 6.66 -15.16 1.30
CA TRP A 59 7.83 -15.46 2.12
C TRP A 59 7.86 -16.93 2.56
N VAL A 60 6.76 -17.46 3.12
CA VAL A 60 6.65 -18.87 3.55
C VAL A 60 6.77 -19.82 2.36
N PHE A 61 6.10 -19.50 1.25
CA PHE A 61 6.17 -20.32 0.04
C PHE A 61 7.59 -20.41 -0.52
N HIS A 62 8.29 -19.29 -0.56
CA HIS A 62 9.68 -19.24 -0.99
C HIS A 62 10.59 -20.03 -0.04
N TRP A 63 10.41 -19.87 1.26
CA TRP A 63 11.14 -20.62 2.28
C TRP A 63 10.92 -22.14 2.16
N LEU A 64 9.66 -22.59 2.02
CA LEU A 64 9.31 -23.99 1.81
C LEU A 64 9.90 -24.54 0.51
N SER A 65 9.90 -23.74 -0.55
CA SER A 65 10.45 -24.13 -1.84
C SER A 65 11.96 -24.33 -1.78
N ASN A 66 12.67 -23.50 -1.05
CA ASN A 66 14.11 -23.63 -0.89
C ASN A 66 14.51 -24.75 0.09
N SER A 67 13.72 -24.96 1.15
CA SER A 67 14.04 -25.96 2.18
C SER A 67 13.66 -27.39 1.77
N PHE A 68 12.63 -27.57 0.93
CA PHE A 68 12.05 -28.86 0.57
C PHE A 68 11.90 -29.03 -0.96
N ASP A 69 12.94 -28.69 -1.71
CA ASP A 69 12.89 -28.52 -3.17
C ASP A 69 12.27 -29.70 -3.94
N ARG A 70 12.60 -30.96 -3.56
CA ARG A 70 12.10 -32.17 -4.24
C ARG A 70 11.14 -33.04 -3.43
N GLN A 71 10.98 -32.77 -2.13
CA GLN A 71 10.25 -33.67 -1.24
C GLN A 71 8.76 -33.34 -1.11
N LEU A 72 8.38 -32.06 -1.28
CA LEU A 72 6.99 -31.64 -1.19
C LEU A 72 6.43 -31.22 -2.54
N HIS A 73 5.23 -31.76 -2.87
CA HIS A 73 4.47 -31.30 -4.02
C HIS A 73 4.11 -29.82 -3.92
N PHE A 74 4.06 -29.11 -5.05
CA PHE A 74 3.70 -27.70 -5.14
C PHE A 74 2.39 -27.36 -4.39
N ALA A 75 1.36 -28.22 -4.55
CA ALA A 75 0.08 -28.02 -3.88
C ALA A 75 0.18 -28.03 -2.35
N VAL A 76 1.02 -28.92 -1.78
CA VAL A 76 1.24 -28.99 -0.34
C VAL A 76 1.97 -27.75 0.15
N LYS A 77 2.99 -27.29 -0.55
CA LYS A 77 3.70 -26.04 -0.22
C LYS A 77 2.74 -24.84 -0.23
N ALA A 78 1.87 -24.75 -1.26
CA ALA A 78 0.88 -23.69 -1.37
C ALA A 78 -0.16 -23.74 -0.22
N LEU A 79 -0.65 -24.91 0.14
CA LEU A 79 -1.57 -25.09 1.25
C LEU A 79 -0.96 -24.70 2.60
N LEU A 80 0.27 -25.14 2.88
CA LEU A 80 0.99 -24.77 4.09
C LEU A 80 1.26 -23.26 4.14
N ALA A 81 1.73 -22.68 3.06
CA ALA A 81 1.95 -21.24 2.98
C ALA A 81 0.66 -20.44 3.19
N SER A 82 -0.46 -20.89 2.61
CA SER A 82 -1.78 -20.28 2.82
C SER A 82 -2.22 -20.37 4.28
N PHE A 83 -2.06 -21.54 4.89
CA PHE A 83 -2.42 -21.73 6.30
C PHE A 83 -1.62 -20.81 7.22
N PHE A 84 -0.29 -20.79 7.08
CA PHE A 84 0.58 -19.94 7.90
C PHE A 84 0.42 -18.45 7.63
N ALA A 85 -0.05 -18.06 6.45
CA ALA A 85 -0.34 -16.67 6.14
C ALA A 85 -1.71 -16.23 6.67
N VAL A 86 -2.74 -17.05 6.52
CA VAL A 86 -4.14 -16.68 6.81
C VAL A 86 -4.49 -16.89 8.28
N ALA A 87 -4.13 -18.03 8.87
CA ALA A 87 -4.56 -18.39 10.23
C ALA A 87 -4.16 -17.36 11.30
N PRO A 88 -2.90 -16.85 11.37
CA PRO A 88 -2.52 -15.82 12.34
C PRO A 88 -3.32 -14.51 12.17
N VAL A 89 -3.61 -14.12 10.93
CA VAL A 89 -4.38 -12.90 10.65
C VAL A 89 -5.84 -13.07 11.09
N LEU A 90 -6.46 -14.24 10.83
CA LEU A 90 -7.82 -14.51 11.28
C LEU A 90 -7.91 -14.54 12.80
N VAL A 91 -6.94 -15.18 13.49
CA VAL A 91 -6.88 -15.19 14.97
C VAL A 91 -6.72 -13.77 15.50
N PHE A 92 -5.80 -12.99 14.95
CA PHE A 92 -5.60 -11.60 15.33
C PHE A 92 -6.88 -10.77 15.15
N LEU A 93 -7.53 -10.87 13.99
CA LEU A 93 -8.78 -10.17 13.72
C LEU A 93 -9.89 -10.61 14.66
N TYR A 94 -10.04 -11.92 14.92
CA TYR A 94 -11.06 -12.44 15.83
C TYR A 94 -10.89 -11.89 17.25
N VAL A 95 -9.65 -11.90 17.77
CA VAL A 95 -9.35 -11.42 19.12
C VAL A 95 -9.49 -9.90 19.25
N THR A 96 -9.04 -9.16 18.23
CA THR A 96 -9.01 -7.69 18.30
C THR A 96 -10.29 -7.02 17.80
N TRP A 97 -11.15 -7.74 17.09
CA TRP A 97 -12.36 -7.20 16.47
C TRP A 97 -13.29 -6.43 17.43
N PRO A 98 -13.67 -6.97 18.60
CA PRO A 98 -14.50 -6.25 19.56
C PRO A 98 -13.85 -4.93 20.02
N LEU A 99 -12.54 -4.95 20.24
CA LEU A 99 -11.76 -3.78 20.66
C LEU A 99 -11.71 -2.73 19.54
N MET A 100 -11.54 -3.15 18.30
CA MET A 100 -11.55 -2.27 17.13
C MET A 100 -12.90 -1.59 16.92
N LEU A 101 -14.00 -2.32 17.09
CA LEU A 101 -15.34 -1.75 16.99
C LEU A 101 -15.63 -0.76 18.13
N ALA A 102 -15.20 -1.09 19.36
CA ALA A 102 -15.37 -0.19 20.51
C ALA A 102 -14.56 1.12 20.35
N ASN A 103 -13.45 1.08 19.59
CA ASN A 103 -12.55 2.21 19.37
C ASN A 103 -12.44 2.60 17.89
N ALA A 104 -13.52 2.48 17.13
CA ALA A 104 -13.51 2.69 15.68
C ALA A 104 -12.96 4.08 15.27
N ASP A 105 -13.26 5.11 16.05
CA ASP A 105 -12.76 6.47 15.80
C ASP A 105 -11.22 6.55 15.95
N ALA A 106 -10.66 5.86 16.95
CA ALA A 106 -9.21 5.77 17.14
C ALA A 106 -8.53 4.95 16.03
N VAL A 107 -9.16 3.86 15.58
CA VAL A 107 -8.68 3.05 14.44
C VAL A 107 -8.65 3.88 13.17
N TYR A 108 -9.73 4.62 12.89
CA TYR A 108 -9.81 5.51 11.74
C TYR A 108 -8.75 6.62 11.79
N PHE A 109 -8.58 7.26 12.96
CA PHE A 109 -7.55 8.27 13.16
C PHE A 109 -6.14 7.69 12.96
N ALA A 110 -5.85 6.54 13.54
CA ALA A 110 -4.55 5.86 13.38
C ALA A 110 -4.26 5.50 11.91
N GLN A 111 -5.28 5.07 11.16
CA GLN A 111 -5.16 4.81 9.71
C GLN A 111 -4.78 6.09 8.95
N HIS A 112 -5.44 7.22 9.24
CA HIS A 112 -5.13 8.49 8.59
C HIS A 112 -3.72 8.96 8.90
N VAL A 113 -3.33 8.95 10.16
CA VAL A 113 -1.97 9.31 10.60
C VAL A 113 -0.94 8.38 9.97
N GLY A 114 -1.21 7.07 9.94
CA GLY A 114 -0.31 6.09 9.33
C GLY A 114 -0.16 6.29 7.83
N THR A 115 -1.26 6.52 7.11
CA THR A 115 -1.25 6.76 5.67
C THR A 115 -0.53 8.07 5.33
N ASN A 116 -0.84 9.15 6.00
CA ASN A 116 -0.19 10.44 5.80
C ASN A 116 1.30 10.37 6.16
N GLY A 117 1.64 9.74 7.29
CA GLY A 117 3.03 9.53 7.68
C GLY A 117 3.83 8.71 6.66
N LEU A 118 3.23 7.64 6.10
CA LEU A 118 3.85 6.86 5.02
C LEU A 118 4.06 7.71 3.76
N LEU A 119 3.07 8.49 3.36
CA LEU A 119 3.19 9.37 2.19
C LEU A 119 4.26 10.45 2.43
N ALA A 120 4.26 11.10 3.60
CA ALA A 120 5.30 12.05 3.98
C ALA A 120 6.70 11.43 3.91
N TRP A 121 6.86 10.19 4.41
CA TRP A 121 8.11 9.46 4.35
C TRP A 121 8.51 9.12 2.91
N VAL A 122 7.58 8.62 2.08
CA VAL A 122 7.84 8.29 0.66
C VAL A 122 8.28 9.51 -0.12
N PHE A 123 7.59 10.64 0.03
CA PHE A 123 7.95 11.89 -0.64
C PHE A 123 9.27 12.45 -0.07
N GLY A 124 9.36 12.52 1.26
CA GLY A 124 10.50 13.10 1.96
C GLY A 124 11.82 12.38 1.69
N ARG A 125 11.83 11.04 1.68
CA ARG A 125 13.07 10.27 1.38
C ARG A 125 13.64 10.54 0.00
N THR A 126 12.79 10.94 -0.96
CA THR A 126 13.25 11.27 -2.32
C THR A 126 13.87 12.66 -2.43
N LEU A 127 13.83 13.45 -1.36
CA LEU A 127 14.48 14.75 -1.28
C LEU A 127 15.94 14.69 -0.80
N ALA A 128 16.43 13.50 -0.43
CA ALA A 128 17.83 13.30 -0.04
C ALA A 128 18.81 13.77 -1.15
N PRO A 129 20.05 14.16 -0.79
CA PRO A 129 21.00 14.76 -1.74
C PRO A 129 21.25 13.93 -3.00
N ASP A 130 21.33 12.60 -2.85
CA ASP A 130 21.65 11.66 -3.95
C ASP A 130 20.41 11.01 -4.57
N SER A 131 19.22 11.53 -4.25
CA SER A 131 17.95 10.99 -4.73
C SER A 131 17.28 11.91 -5.73
N THR A 132 16.54 11.33 -6.68
CA THR A 132 15.67 12.09 -7.59
C THR A 132 14.32 12.32 -6.90
N PRO A 133 13.87 13.59 -6.76
CA PRO A 133 12.56 13.89 -6.17
C PRO A 133 11.42 13.17 -6.88
N LEU A 134 10.42 12.71 -6.12
CA LEU A 134 9.35 11.84 -6.65
C LEU A 134 8.61 12.45 -7.83
N ILE A 135 8.29 13.76 -7.75
CA ILE A 135 7.58 14.46 -8.84
C ILE A 135 8.47 14.60 -10.08
N VAL A 136 9.80 14.75 -9.92
CA VAL A 136 10.75 14.72 -11.05
C VAL A 136 10.73 13.33 -11.71
N THR A 137 10.70 12.27 -10.91
CA THR A 137 10.61 10.90 -11.42
C THR A 137 9.33 10.69 -12.25
N PHE A 138 8.18 11.15 -11.76
CA PHE A 138 6.93 11.08 -12.52
C PHE A 138 6.95 11.92 -13.79
N ALA A 139 7.50 13.13 -13.73
CA ALA A 139 7.63 13.99 -14.90
C ALA A 139 8.53 13.35 -15.98
N LYS A 140 9.62 12.69 -15.58
CA LYS A 140 10.52 11.97 -16.51
C LYS A 140 9.91 10.72 -17.14
N MET A 141 8.89 10.13 -16.52
CA MET A 141 8.13 9.03 -17.14
C MET A 141 7.34 9.49 -18.38
N ILE A 142 6.90 10.75 -18.39
CA ILE A 142 6.14 11.34 -19.50
C ILE A 142 7.07 12.04 -20.48
N HIS A 143 8.04 12.78 -19.95
CA HIS A 143 9.04 13.54 -20.71
C HIS A 143 10.45 13.14 -20.25
N PRO A 144 11.12 12.21 -20.94
CA PRO A 144 12.44 11.67 -20.52
C PRO A 144 13.52 12.76 -20.35
N THR A 145 13.43 13.83 -21.12
CA THR A 145 14.32 15.00 -21.02
C THR A 145 13.54 16.18 -20.44
N LEU A 146 13.86 16.58 -19.20
CA LEU A 146 13.25 17.73 -18.55
C LEU A 146 14.22 18.91 -18.53
N PRO A 147 13.75 20.14 -18.87
CA PRO A 147 14.47 21.37 -18.60
C PRO A 147 14.79 21.50 -17.10
N LYS A 148 15.93 22.11 -16.78
CA LYS A 148 16.40 22.26 -15.40
C LYS A 148 15.43 23.05 -14.52
N GLU A 149 14.76 24.01 -15.09
CA GLU A 149 13.73 24.84 -14.43
C GLU A 149 12.54 24.01 -13.98
N ILE A 150 12.13 23.05 -14.80
CA ILE A 150 11.04 22.10 -14.47
C ILE A 150 11.47 21.13 -13.38
N GLU A 151 12.71 20.65 -13.40
CA GLU A 151 13.23 19.81 -12.32
C GLU A 151 13.24 20.55 -10.97
N ILE A 152 13.68 21.82 -10.95
CA ILE A 152 13.67 22.67 -9.76
C ILE A 152 12.24 22.88 -9.25
N TYR A 153 11.30 23.16 -10.15
CA TYR A 153 9.89 23.31 -9.79
C TYR A 153 9.32 22.00 -9.21
N ALA A 154 9.54 20.87 -9.88
CA ALA A 154 9.07 19.57 -9.45
C ALA A 154 9.66 19.16 -8.07
N ARG A 155 10.90 19.54 -7.76
CA ARG A 155 11.47 19.37 -6.41
C ARG A 155 10.69 20.18 -5.38
N LYS A 156 10.36 21.46 -5.67
CA LYS A 156 9.54 22.29 -4.77
C LYS A 156 8.16 21.68 -4.52
N VAL A 157 7.55 21.14 -5.57
CA VAL A 157 6.27 20.42 -5.45
C VAL A 157 6.40 19.19 -4.55
N THR A 158 7.50 18.42 -4.69
CA THR A 158 7.76 17.27 -3.77
C THR A 158 7.87 17.73 -2.32
N VAL A 159 8.56 18.83 -2.05
CA VAL A 159 8.66 19.43 -0.71
C VAL A 159 7.29 19.84 -0.18
N ALA A 160 6.49 20.53 -1.00
CA ALA A 160 5.14 20.97 -0.63
C ALA A 160 4.23 19.78 -0.25
N TRP A 161 4.24 18.69 -1.04
CA TRP A 161 3.50 17.49 -0.72
C TRP A 161 4.00 16.79 0.55
N THR A 162 5.32 16.77 0.79
CA THR A 162 5.87 16.22 2.04
C THR A 162 5.30 16.95 3.25
N TRP A 163 5.28 18.28 3.21
CA TRP A 163 4.71 19.08 4.29
C TRP A 163 3.19 18.92 4.41
N PHE A 164 2.48 18.86 3.29
CA PHE A 164 1.03 18.64 3.29
C PHE A 164 0.63 17.35 4.01
N PHE A 165 1.40 16.28 3.84
CA PHE A 165 1.13 15.02 4.54
C PHE A 165 1.57 15.00 6.01
N LEU A 166 2.38 15.96 6.45
CA LEU A 166 2.79 16.10 7.85
C LEU A 166 1.83 16.97 8.68
N LEU A 167 1.00 17.77 8.02
CA LEU A 167 0.03 18.67 8.67
C LEU A 167 -1.32 18.00 8.87
#